data_7a5a11b40bb5d5cd30de2d5352cef4d1
#
_entry.id   7a5a11b40bb5d5cd30de2d5352cef4d1
#
_cell.length_a   1.000
_cell.length_b   1.000
_cell.length_c   1.000
_cell.angle_alpha   90.00
_cell.angle_beta   90.00
_cell.angle_gamma   90.00
#
_symmetry.space_group_name_H-M   'P 1'
#
loop_
_entity.id
_entity.type
_entity.pdbx_description
1 polymer ?
#
loop_
_entity_poly.entity_id
_entity_poly.type
_entity_poly.pdbx_seq_one_letter_code
_entity_poly.pdbx_strand_id
1 'polypeptide(L)'
;MLKIRLKRLGAKKAPSFRVIVINSTTKREGKPIEELGYYNPKTKVMKLNKESAEAWIAKGAQPTDTVKYLIANCNADGSLNYKKSETVKLSKKAQAKKAAEEEAKKAEEAAAKEAEKVEAEAETKEEAPAEA
;
A
#
# COMPACT_ATOMS: atom_id res chain seq x y z
N MET A 1 31.26 3.04 -0.15
CA MET A 1 29.91 2.43 -0.05
C MET A 1 28.98 3.17 -0.99
N LEU A 2 28.31 2.46 -1.91
CA LEU A 2 27.39 3.05 -2.88
C LEU A 2 25.98 3.16 -2.29
N LYS A 3 25.29 4.25 -2.62
CA LYS A 3 23.90 4.47 -2.22
C LYS A 3 23.06 4.89 -3.42
N ILE A 4 21.82 4.41 -3.45
CA ILE A 4 20.80 4.89 -4.39
C ILE A 4 19.92 5.88 -3.64
N ARG A 5 19.89 7.13 -4.08
CA ARG A 5 19.15 8.21 -3.39
C ARG A 5 18.56 9.23 -4.34
N LEU A 6 17.73 10.10 -3.81
CA LEU A 6 17.07 11.17 -4.55
C LEU A 6 17.94 12.44 -4.53
N LYS A 7 18.33 12.90 -5.71
CA LYS A 7 18.91 14.24 -5.93
C LYS A 7 17.75 15.20 -6.17
N ARG A 8 17.73 16.30 -5.39
CA ARG A 8 16.69 17.30 -5.55
C ARG A 8 17.04 18.24 -6.70
N LEU A 9 16.05 18.49 -7.54
CA LEU A 9 16.03 19.46 -8.62
C LEU A 9 14.76 20.29 -8.50
N GLY A 10 14.61 21.31 -9.36
CA GLY A 10 13.43 22.15 -9.40
C GLY A 10 13.44 23.32 -8.43
N ALA A 11 12.40 24.16 -8.53
CA ALA A 11 12.29 25.43 -7.82
C ALA A 11 11.73 25.26 -6.39
N LYS A 12 11.73 26.38 -5.63
CA LYS A 12 11.05 26.48 -4.34
C LYS A 12 9.54 26.20 -4.55
N LYS A 13 8.96 25.34 -3.73
CA LYS A 13 7.55 24.88 -3.80
C LYS A 13 7.21 23.98 -5.00
N ALA A 14 8.14 23.72 -5.94
CA ALA A 14 7.97 22.79 -7.06
C ALA A 14 9.15 21.80 -7.15
N PRO A 15 9.31 20.90 -6.15
CA PRO A 15 10.41 19.95 -6.14
C PRO A 15 10.23 18.87 -7.22
N SER A 16 11.30 18.57 -7.94
CA SER A 16 11.45 17.35 -8.71
C SER A 16 12.70 16.62 -8.23
N PHE A 17 12.74 15.32 -8.42
CA PHE A 17 13.85 14.50 -7.95
C PHE A 17 14.36 13.62 -9.07
N ARG A 18 15.69 13.40 -9.06
CA ARG A 18 16.31 12.33 -9.83
C ARG A 18 16.76 11.20 -8.92
N VAL A 19 16.49 9.99 -9.34
CA VAL A 19 16.99 8.78 -8.69
C VAL A 19 18.40 8.56 -9.22
N ILE A 20 19.38 8.58 -8.33
CA ILE A 20 20.81 8.51 -8.71
C ILE A 20 21.55 7.49 -7.88
N VAL A 21 22.58 6.90 -8.49
CA VAL A 21 23.59 6.09 -7.81
C VAL A 21 24.80 6.98 -7.51
N ILE A 22 25.21 7.04 -6.27
CA ILE A 22 26.29 7.92 -5.83
C ILE A 22 27.03 7.33 -4.62
N ASN A 23 28.28 7.71 -4.42
CA ASN A 23 29.02 7.32 -3.23
C ASN A 23 28.45 8.00 -1.98
N SER A 24 28.42 7.30 -0.85
CA SER A 24 27.86 7.79 0.41
C SER A 24 28.52 9.06 0.94
N THR A 25 29.82 9.24 0.68
CA THR A 25 30.61 10.39 1.10
C THR A 25 30.36 11.65 0.26
N THR A 26 29.83 11.50 -0.95
CA THR A 26 29.59 12.62 -1.88
C THR A 26 28.33 13.37 -1.47
N LYS A 27 28.34 14.68 -1.64
CA LYS A 27 27.17 15.55 -1.38
C LYS A 27 25.98 15.10 -2.23
N ARG A 28 24.73 15.32 -1.71
CA ARG A 28 23.49 14.90 -2.40
C ARG A 28 23.38 15.42 -3.83
N GLU A 29 23.87 16.61 -4.10
CA GLU A 29 23.81 17.29 -5.40
C GLU A 29 25.10 17.10 -6.23
N GLY A 30 26.04 16.29 -5.73
CA GLY A 30 27.27 15.98 -6.42
C GLY A 30 27.06 15.24 -7.74
N LYS A 31 28.17 14.97 -8.46
CA LYS A 31 28.16 14.22 -9.71
C LYS A 31 27.74 12.77 -9.43
N PRO A 32 26.65 12.25 -10.00
CA PRO A 32 26.24 10.87 -9.85
C PRO A 32 27.15 9.95 -10.68
N ILE A 33 27.19 8.68 -10.29
CA ILE A 33 27.82 7.62 -11.11
C ILE A 33 26.86 7.28 -12.25
N GLU A 34 25.56 7.13 -11.93
CA GLU A 34 24.52 6.85 -12.89
C GLU A 34 23.20 7.48 -12.47
N GLU A 35 22.38 7.87 -13.45
CA GLU A 35 21.02 8.38 -13.25
C GLU A 35 20.03 7.31 -13.68
N LEU A 36 19.24 6.79 -12.73
CA LEU A 36 18.29 5.70 -12.94
C LEU A 36 16.90 6.18 -13.39
N GLY A 37 16.59 7.46 -13.18
CA GLY A 37 15.30 8.01 -13.55
C GLY A 37 14.93 9.30 -12.81
N TYR A 38 13.65 9.69 -12.94
CA TYR A 38 13.13 10.87 -12.27
C TYR A 38 11.81 10.58 -11.53
N TYR A 39 11.54 11.40 -10.53
CA TYR A 39 10.33 11.34 -9.73
C TYR A 39 9.82 12.73 -9.37
N ASN A 40 8.53 12.99 -9.59
CA ASN A 40 7.87 14.21 -9.18
C ASN A 40 6.80 13.90 -8.12
N PRO A 41 6.95 14.34 -6.88
CA PRO A 41 6.00 14.03 -5.80
C PRO A 41 4.67 14.75 -5.92
N LYS A 42 4.62 15.90 -6.61
CA LYS A 42 3.37 16.67 -6.82
C LYS A 42 2.44 15.98 -7.81
N THR A 43 2.98 15.67 -8.99
CA THR A 43 2.23 15.03 -10.07
C THR A 43 2.16 13.52 -9.95
N LYS A 44 2.98 12.93 -9.02
CA LYS A 44 3.14 11.48 -8.86
C LYS A 44 3.67 10.78 -10.12
N VAL A 45 4.24 11.56 -11.02
CA VAL A 45 4.87 11.03 -12.22
C VAL A 45 6.26 10.52 -11.88
N MET A 46 6.56 9.31 -12.31
CA MET A 46 7.86 8.66 -12.18
C MET A 46 8.22 7.97 -13.49
N LYS A 47 9.49 7.99 -13.82
CA LYS A 47 10.07 7.08 -14.80
C LYS A 47 11.38 6.57 -14.22
N LEU A 48 11.44 5.29 -13.93
CA LEU A 48 12.58 4.63 -13.32
C LEU A 48 12.98 3.40 -14.14
N ASN A 49 14.26 3.25 -14.43
CA ASN A 49 14.80 2.02 -14.97
C ASN A 49 14.97 1.01 -13.81
N LYS A 50 13.98 0.11 -13.69
CA LYS A 50 13.94 -0.88 -12.61
C LYS A 50 15.09 -1.88 -12.71
N GLU A 51 15.40 -2.33 -13.92
CA GLU A 51 16.47 -3.31 -14.19
C GLU A 51 17.84 -2.78 -13.74
N SER A 52 18.17 -1.53 -14.13
CA SER A 52 19.42 -0.89 -13.69
C SER A 52 19.44 -0.69 -12.17
N ALA A 53 18.31 -0.36 -11.55
CA ALA A 53 18.24 -0.18 -10.10
C ALA A 53 18.49 -1.51 -9.35
N GLU A 54 17.90 -2.60 -9.82
CA GLU A 54 18.11 -3.95 -9.27
C GLU A 54 19.53 -4.43 -9.48
N ALA A 55 20.11 -4.19 -10.66
CA ALA A 55 21.52 -4.51 -10.95
C ALA A 55 22.49 -3.78 -10.00
N TRP A 56 22.21 -2.52 -9.65
CA TRP A 56 23.03 -1.78 -8.68
C TRP A 56 22.84 -2.30 -7.24
N ILE A 57 21.64 -2.73 -6.88
CA ILE A 57 21.38 -3.36 -5.58
C ILE A 57 22.15 -4.68 -5.48
N ALA A 58 22.15 -5.50 -6.54
CA ALA A 58 22.92 -6.73 -6.61
C ALA A 58 24.45 -6.48 -6.49
N LYS A 59 24.95 -5.35 -7.01
CA LYS A 59 26.34 -4.88 -6.83
C LYS A 59 26.62 -4.31 -5.43
N GLY A 60 25.64 -4.32 -4.52
CA GLY A 60 25.79 -3.87 -3.14
C GLY A 60 25.48 -2.38 -2.91
N ALA A 61 24.84 -1.68 -3.83
CA ALA A 61 24.37 -0.33 -3.61
C ALA A 61 23.16 -0.34 -2.65
N GLN A 62 23.19 0.50 -1.62
CA GLN A 62 22.11 0.58 -0.62
C GLN A 62 21.08 1.65 -0.99
N PRO A 63 19.83 1.28 -1.31
CA PRO A 63 18.76 2.22 -1.56
C PRO A 63 18.28 2.86 -0.25
N THR A 64 17.95 4.16 -0.29
CA THR A 64 17.25 4.84 0.81
C THR A 64 15.80 4.36 0.89
N ASP A 65 15.14 4.53 2.04
CA ASP A 65 13.77 4.01 2.26
C ASP A 65 12.76 4.55 1.24
N THR A 66 12.86 5.82 0.87
CA THR A 66 12.02 6.39 -0.19
C THR A 66 12.28 5.71 -1.54
N VAL A 67 13.54 5.43 -1.88
CA VAL A 67 13.88 4.75 -3.14
C VAL A 67 13.40 3.30 -3.12
N LYS A 68 13.51 2.59 -1.98
CA LYS A 68 12.94 1.24 -1.82
C LYS A 68 11.44 1.24 -2.12
N TYR A 69 10.71 2.21 -1.54
CA TYR A 69 9.29 2.38 -1.81
C TYR A 69 8.98 2.63 -3.29
N LEU A 70 9.77 3.48 -3.96
CA LEU A 70 9.59 3.76 -5.39
C LEU A 70 9.86 2.53 -6.26
N ILE A 71 10.91 1.76 -5.98
CA ILE A 71 11.24 0.53 -6.70
C ILE A 71 10.15 -0.53 -6.49
N ALA A 72 9.66 -0.71 -5.26
CA ALA A 72 8.60 -1.68 -4.94
C ALA A 72 7.27 -1.36 -5.63
N ASN A 73 6.96 -0.07 -5.84
CA ASN A 73 5.73 0.38 -6.50
C ASN A 73 5.96 0.76 -7.98
N CYS A 74 7.08 0.37 -8.55
CA CYS A 74 7.41 0.60 -9.95
C CYS A 74 6.78 -0.48 -10.84
N ASN A 75 6.00 -0.07 -11.84
CA ASN A 75 5.52 -0.97 -12.88
C ASN A 75 6.67 -1.38 -13.82
N ALA A 76 6.42 -2.34 -14.72
CA ALA A 76 7.36 -2.75 -15.75
C ALA A 76 7.77 -1.57 -16.67
N ASP A 77 6.85 -0.65 -16.94
CA ASP A 77 7.07 0.56 -17.75
C ASP A 77 7.89 1.65 -17.04
N GLY A 78 8.35 1.42 -15.82
CA GLY A 78 9.05 2.41 -15.00
C GLY A 78 8.13 3.47 -14.36
N SER A 79 6.83 3.38 -14.53
CA SER A 79 5.85 4.28 -13.94
C SER A 79 5.51 3.90 -12.50
N LEU A 80 5.07 4.87 -11.68
CA LEU A 80 4.68 4.65 -10.30
C LEU A 80 3.24 4.14 -10.20
N ASN A 81 3.04 2.97 -9.60
CA ASN A 81 1.73 2.52 -9.16
C ASN A 81 1.34 3.22 -7.84
N TYR A 82 0.80 4.43 -7.96
CA TYR A 82 0.40 5.20 -6.80
C TYR A 82 -1.02 4.83 -6.37
N LYS A 83 -1.15 3.99 -5.36
CA LYS A 83 -2.41 3.81 -4.63
C LYS A 83 -2.51 4.90 -3.57
N LYS A 84 -3.41 5.86 -3.78
CA LYS A 84 -3.76 6.81 -2.72
C LYS A 84 -4.35 6.00 -1.57
N SER A 85 -3.60 5.86 -0.49
CA SER A 85 -4.16 5.31 0.74
C SER A 85 -5.21 6.30 1.23
N GLU A 86 -6.47 5.95 1.09
CA GLU A 86 -7.57 6.63 1.76
C GLU A 86 -7.53 6.26 3.24
N THR A 87 -6.48 6.66 3.92
CA THR A 87 -6.51 6.74 5.37
C THR A 87 -7.38 7.92 5.72
N VAL A 88 -8.69 7.71 5.58
CA VAL A 88 -9.67 8.56 6.25
C VAL A 88 -9.30 8.43 7.73
N LYS A 89 -8.67 9.44 8.28
CA LYS A 89 -8.47 9.57 9.72
C LYS A 89 -9.87 9.80 10.31
N LEU A 90 -10.63 8.72 10.41
CA LEU A 90 -11.91 8.73 11.12
C LEU A 90 -11.62 9.22 12.54
N SER A 91 -12.27 10.30 12.94
CA SER A 91 -12.18 10.77 14.32
C SER A 91 -12.54 9.60 15.26
N LYS A 92 -11.96 9.55 16.46
CA LYS A 92 -12.23 8.48 17.45
C LYS A 92 -13.73 8.22 17.62
N LYS A 93 -14.57 9.28 17.52
CA LYS A 93 -16.03 9.19 17.58
C LYS A 93 -16.66 8.47 16.37
N ALA A 94 -16.09 8.61 15.16
CA ALA A 94 -16.57 7.93 13.97
C ALA A 94 -16.11 6.46 13.91
N GLN A 95 -14.96 6.15 14.51
CA GLN A 95 -14.48 4.76 14.67
C GLN A 95 -15.35 4.00 15.67
N ALA A 96 -15.67 4.62 16.81
CA ALA A 96 -16.57 4.04 17.82
C ALA A 96 -17.99 3.80 17.25
N LYS A 97 -18.50 4.73 16.43
CA LYS A 97 -19.80 4.55 15.78
C LYS A 97 -19.83 3.44 14.75
N LYS A 98 -18.75 3.27 13.97
CA LYS A 98 -18.61 2.15 13.02
C LYS A 98 -18.46 0.80 13.72
N ALA A 99 -17.69 0.75 14.80
CA ALA A 99 -17.55 -0.46 15.60
C ALA A 99 -18.89 -0.89 16.22
N ALA A 100 -19.64 0.04 16.78
CA ALA A 100 -20.98 -0.23 17.33
C ALA A 100 -22.00 -0.68 16.25
N GLU A 101 -21.93 -0.13 15.05
CA GLU A 101 -22.81 -0.50 13.94
C GLU A 101 -22.44 -1.88 13.36
N GLU A 102 -21.16 -2.24 13.38
CA GLU A 102 -20.67 -3.54 12.93
C GLU A 102 -21.00 -4.64 13.97
N GLU A 103 -20.96 -4.31 15.24
CA GLU A 103 -21.37 -5.20 16.34
C GLU A 103 -22.88 -5.43 16.33
N ALA A 104 -23.68 -4.39 16.08
CA ALA A 104 -25.14 -4.50 15.91
C ALA A 104 -25.53 -5.38 14.72
N LYS A 105 -24.87 -5.23 13.58
CA LYS A 105 -25.11 -6.10 12.41
C LYS A 105 -24.72 -7.56 12.64
N LYS A 106 -23.63 -7.82 13.36
CA LYS A 106 -23.25 -9.18 13.74
C LYS A 106 -24.24 -9.82 14.71
N ALA A 107 -24.80 -9.04 15.63
CA ALA A 107 -25.81 -9.51 16.56
C ALA A 107 -27.14 -9.84 15.84
N GLU A 108 -27.53 -9.02 14.87
CA GLU A 108 -28.72 -9.22 14.04
C GLU A 108 -28.58 -10.47 13.12
N GLU A 109 -27.39 -10.65 12.52
CA GLU A 109 -27.10 -11.85 11.69
C GLU A 109 -27.02 -13.12 12.52
N ALA A 110 -26.52 -13.04 13.75
CA ALA A 110 -26.51 -14.17 14.67
C ALA A 110 -27.93 -14.56 15.12
N ALA A 111 -28.77 -13.56 15.43
CA ALA A 111 -30.17 -13.79 15.80
C ALA A 111 -31.00 -14.36 14.65
N ALA A 112 -30.75 -13.94 13.41
CA ALA A 112 -31.40 -14.47 12.21
C ALA A 112 -31.02 -15.96 11.97
N LYS A 113 -29.77 -16.32 12.17
CA LYS A 113 -29.31 -17.72 12.04
C LYS A 113 -29.82 -18.63 13.14
N GLU A 114 -30.07 -18.09 14.32
CA GLU A 114 -30.65 -18.85 15.45
C GLU A 114 -32.15 -19.08 15.26
N ALA A 115 -32.86 -18.09 14.69
CA ALA A 115 -34.27 -18.21 14.33
C ALA A 115 -34.49 -19.26 13.21
N GLU A 116 -33.63 -19.27 12.16
CA GLU A 116 -33.68 -20.23 11.06
C GLU A 116 -33.40 -21.67 11.54
N LYS A 117 -32.52 -21.80 12.53
CA LYS A 117 -32.20 -23.12 13.13
C LYS A 117 -33.32 -23.67 13.99
N VAL A 118 -34.07 -22.82 14.66
CA VAL A 118 -35.26 -23.21 15.48
C VAL A 118 -36.42 -23.59 14.58
N GLU A 119 -36.62 -22.94 13.43
CA GLU A 119 -37.64 -23.31 12.45
C GLU A 119 -37.36 -24.66 11.80
N ALA A 120 -36.08 -24.93 11.44
CA ALA A 120 -35.66 -26.22 10.88
C ALA A 120 -35.77 -27.38 11.86
N GLU A 121 -35.63 -27.14 13.19
CA GLU A 121 -35.83 -28.15 14.24
C GLU A 121 -37.29 -28.42 14.53
N ALA A 122 -38.18 -27.44 14.29
CA ALA A 122 -39.62 -27.59 14.45
C ALA A 122 -40.25 -28.42 13.33
N GLU A 123 -39.79 -28.24 12.08
CA GLU A 123 -40.27 -29.01 10.90
C GLU A 123 -39.91 -30.50 10.97
N THR A 124 -38.76 -30.87 11.56
CA THR A 124 -38.32 -32.26 11.70
C THR A 124 -39.06 -33.03 12.81
N LYS A 125 -39.85 -32.35 13.67
CA LYS A 125 -40.62 -33.01 14.74
C LYS A 125 -42.07 -33.33 14.39
N GLU A 126 -42.58 -32.81 13.26
CA GLU A 126 -43.97 -33.01 12.85
C GLU A 126 -44.15 -34.16 11.85
N GLU A 127 -43.09 -34.76 11.37
CA GLU A 127 -43.11 -35.89 10.43
C GLU A 127 -42.68 -37.21 11.10
N ALA A 128 -43.38 -37.63 12.14
CA ALA A 128 -43.36 -39.00 12.64
C ALA A 128 -44.76 -39.60 12.54
N PRO A 129 -45.01 -40.41 11.53
CA PRO A 129 -46.35 -40.98 11.35
C PRO A 129 -46.62 -42.07 12.37
N ALA A 130 -47.85 -42.07 12.85
CA ALA A 130 -48.47 -43.21 13.49
C ALA A 130 -48.65 -44.35 12.47
N GLU A 131 -47.96 -45.45 12.64
CA GLU A 131 -48.34 -46.72 12.09
C GLU A 131 -48.12 -47.83 13.13
N ALA A 132 -49.17 -48.42 13.51
CA ALA A 132 -49.60 -49.78 13.62
C ALA A 132 -50.62 -50.00 14.65
#